data_91edbcccf0c813ff8395cf8bf6079da2
#
_entry.id   91edbcccf0c813ff8395cf8bf6079da2
#
_cell.length_a   1.000
_cell.length_b   1.000
_cell.length_c   1.000
_cell.angle_alpha   90.00
_cell.angle_beta   90.00
_cell.angle_gamma   90.00
#
_symmetry.space_group_name_H-M   'P 1'
#
loop_
_entity.id
_entity.type
_entity.pdbx_description
1 polymer ?
#
loop_
_entity_poly.entity_id
_entity_poly.type
_entity_poly.pdbx_seq_one_letter_code
_entity_poly.pdbx_strand_id
1 'polypeptide(L)'
;MLRILVIFMLLTLTGFITIWIKKDPGNISIEWQGWLIEASLPITVSLILLLFVIILLAYFILKKIISIPKSVKNNYNNNKKIKADKAIIKAFSAKYMGEAELAENYSHKAKFLNNTPLKLLLDSEINNYYGNDNKYLEHLNMMLEHPETLLISIKKLTTTHIKNKNINEALRIISMSPKSKNTPKWFFYTSLQLNILENNWIPVNNCIKNISKYTKTSHTALKLIKSRIFLYKALKERNNIDFKDIDNSLKNAPTFAPAIVFK
;
A
#
# COMPACT_ATOMS: atom_id res chain seq x y z
N MET A 1 -32.78 18.01 11.74
CA MET A 1 -34.24 18.18 11.74
C MET A 1 -34.94 17.33 12.78
N LEU A 2 -34.77 16.01 12.84
CA LEU A 2 -35.45 15.13 13.83
C LEU A 2 -35.29 15.59 15.28
N ARG A 3 -34.13 16.13 15.69
CA ARG A 3 -33.83 16.59 17.06
C ARG A 3 -34.62 17.85 17.44
N ILE A 4 -34.78 18.77 16.48
CA ILE A 4 -35.58 19.99 16.70
C ILE A 4 -37.06 19.63 16.84
N LEU A 5 -37.53 18.67 16.08
CA LEU A 5 -38.90 18.14 16.13
C LEU A 5 -39.19 17.47 17.48
N VAL A 6 -38.22 16.69 18.02
CA VAL A 6 -38.35 16.07 19.36
C VAL A 6 -38.40 17.13 20.47
N ILE A 7 -37.59 18.19 20.41
CA ILE A 7 -37.60 19.29 21.37
C ILE A 7 -38.93 20.04 21.29
N PHE A 8 -39.42 20.29 20.09
CA PHE A 8 -40.72 20.97 19.88
C PHE A 8 -41.87 20.11 20.39
N MET A 9 -41.85 18.78 20.12
CA MET A 9 -42.86 17.84 20.66
C MET A 9 -42.85 17.76 22.17
N LEU A 10 -41.70 17.79 22.82
CA LEU A 10 -41.57 17.84 24.26
C LEU A 10 -42.16 19.14 24.83
N LEU A 11 -41.85 20.31 24.23
CA LEU A 11 -42.38 21.60 24.64
C LEU A 11 -43.90 21.67 24.48
N THR A 12 -44.47 21.14 23.41
CA THR A 12 -45.93 21.10 23.24
C THR A 12 -46.59 20.15 24.21
N LEU A 13 -45.98 19.00 24.53
CA LEU A 13 -46.47 18.04 25.49
C LEU A 13 -46.48 18.65 26.93
N THR A 14 -45.42 19.41 27.30
CA THR A 14 -45.36 20.10 28.61
C THR A 14 -46.45 21.16 28.72
N GLY A 15 -46.69 21.95 27.67
CA GLY A 15 -47.78 22.91 27.62
C GLY A 15 -49.17 22.28 27.79
N PHE A 16 -49.40 21.15 27.14
CA PHE A 16 -50.67 20.41 27.20
C PHE A 16 -50.92 19.82 28.61
N ILE A 17 -49.92 19.22 29.22
CA ILE A 17 -49.97 18.68 30.58
C ILE A 17 -50.24 19.81 31.61
N THR A 18 -49.65 20.98 31.44
CA THR A 18 -49.83 22.13 32.35
C THR A 18 -51.27 22.66 32.28
N ILE A 19 -51.88 22.71 31.07
CA ILE A 19 -53.29 23.12 30.89
C ILE A 19 -54.24 22.09 31.48
N TRP A 20 -53.93 20.79 31.33
CA TRP A 20 -54.79 19.70 31.86
C TRP A 20 -54.82 19.67 33.41
N ILE A 21 -53.66 19.86 34.07
CA ILE A 21 -53.54 19.86 35.53
C ILE A 21 -54.17 21.13 36.15
N LYS A 22 -54.41 22.20 35.38
CA LYS A 22 -55.02 23.44 35.87
C LYS A 22 -56.52 23.26 36.26
N LYS A 23 -57.16 22.18 35.85
CA LYS A 23 -58.56 21.90 36.17
C LYS A 23 -58.79 21.46 37.62
N ASP A 24 -57.81 20.78 38.25
CA ASP A 24 -57.87 20.36 39.66
C ASP A 24 -56.52 20.61 40.33
N PRO A 25 -56.26 21.80 40.88
CA PRO A 25 -54.97 22.17 41.48
C PRO A 25 -54.81 21.47 42.83
N GLY A 26 -54.10 20.33 42.81
CA GLY A 26 -53.57 19.73 44.04
C GLY A 26 -52.40 20.53 44.56
N ASN A 27 -52.24 20.62 45.89
CA ASN A 27 -51.05 21.23 46.54
C ASN A 27 -50.13 20.11 47.04
N ILE A 28 -48.83 20.25 46.80
CA ILE A 28 -47.78 19.40 47.35
C ILE A 28 -47.07 20.18 48.45
N SER A 29 -47.10 19.64 49.67
CA SER A 29 -46.35 20.16 50.83
C SER A 29 -45.16 19.24 51.09
N ILE A 30 -43.95 19.80 51.03
CA ILE A 30 -42.70 19.10 51.34
C ILE A 30 -42.13 19.72 52.65
N GLU A 31 -42.00 18.88 53.63
CA GLU A 31 -41.39 19.28 54.91
C GLU A 31 -39.93 18.82 54.95
N TRP A 32 -39.01 19.79 54.98
CA TRP A 32 -37.57 19.50 55.00
C TRP A 32 -36.91 20.33 56.10
N GLN A 33 -36.37 19.68 57.08
CA GLN A 33 -35.64 20.31 58.21
C GLN A 33 -36.40 21.49 58.91
N GLY A 34 -37.72 21.35 59.03
CA GLY A 34 -38.56 22.37 59.64
C GLY A 34 -39.02 23.47 58.68
N TRP A 35 -38.68 23.42 57.44
CA TRP A 35 -39.19 24.30 56.36
C TRP A 35 -40.35 23.64 55.65
N LEU A 36 -41.50 24.29 55.66
CA LEU A 36 -42.68 23.82 54.91
C LEU A 36 -42.73 24.55 53.59
N ILE A 37 -42.47 23.82 52.50
CA ILE A 37 -42.50 24.32 51.07
C ILE A 37 -43.83 23.87 50.49
N GLU A 38 -44.76 24.78 50.30
CA GLU A 38 -46.04 24.54 49.64
C GLU A 38 -45.94 25.01 48.18
N ALA A 39 -46.15 24.10 47.26
CA ALA A 39 -46.18 24.42 45.80
C ALA A 39 -47.42 23.78 45.16
N SER A 40 -48.04 24.47 44.21
CA SER A 40 -49.10 23.84 43.43
C SER A 40 -48.57 22.76 42.54
N LEU A 41 -49.27 21.64 42.41
CA LEU A 41 -48.91 20.47 41.63
C LEU A 41 -48.51 20.83 40.14
N PRO A 42 -49.18 21.77 39.46
CA PRO A 42 -48.78 22.21 38.12
C PRO A 42 -47.40 22.86 38.04
N ILE A 43 -47.06 23.68 39.08
CA ILE A 43 -45.77 24.37 39.14
C ILE A 43 -44.64 23.38 39.36
N THR A 44 -44.84 22.40 40.25
CA THR A 44 -43.83 21.37 40.56
C THR A 44 -43.54 20.49 39.35
N VAL A 45 -44.59 20.03 38.67
CA VAL A 45 -44.44 19.21 37.43
C VAL A 45 -43.76 20.01 36.33
N SER A 46 -44.13 21.30 36.14
CA SER A 46 -43.49 22.17 35.15
C SER A 46 -41.99 22.38 35.45
N LEU A 47 -41.62 22.54 36.72
CA LEU A 47 -40.24 22.71 37.15
C LEU A 47 -39.40 21.44 36.90
N ILE A 48 -39.94 20.25 37.19
CA ILE A 48 -39.29 18.96 36.91
C ILE A 48 -39.10 18.76 35.40
N LEU A 49 -40.08 19.07 34.58
CA LEU A 49 -39.99 18.97 33.14
C LEU A 49 -38.95 19.95 32.56
N LEU A 50 -38.91 21.17 33.06
CA LEU A 50 -37.90 22.17 32.68
C LEU A 50 -36.48 21.66 32.98
N LEU A 51 -36.27 21.12 34.19
CA LEU A 51 -35.01 20.56 34.62
C LEU A 51 -34.58 19.39 33.74
N PHE A 52 -35.53 18.52 33.37
CA PHE A 52 -35.28 17.41 32.43
C PHE A 52 -34.85 17.90 31.03
N VAL A 53 -35.48 18.93 30.50
CA VAL A 53 -35.10 19.56 29.24
C VAL A 53 -33.69 20.16 29.30
N ILE A 54 -33.34 20.81 30.41
CA ILE A 54 -31.98 21.37 30.61
C ILE A 54 -30.94 20.25 30.63
N ILE A 55 -31.20 19.15 31.33
CA ILE A 55 -30.29 17.97 31.36
C ILE A 55 -30.10 17.39 29.96
N LEU A 56 -31.17 17.24 29.20
CA LEU A 56 -31.09 16.75 27.79
C LEU A 56 -30.25 17.70 26.91
N LEU A 57 -30.47 19.00 27.02
CA LEU A 57 -29.69 19.99 26.28
C LEU A 57 -28.21 19.91 26.64
N ALA A 58 -27.90 19.83 27.94
CA ALA A 58 -26.53 19.69 28.44
C ALA A 58 -25.88 18.41 27.88
N TYR A 59 -26.60 17.28 27.89
CA TYR A 59 -26.13 16.02 27.31
C TYR A 59 -25.79 16.16 25.81
N PHE A 60 -26.66 16.80 25.02
CA PHE A 60 -26.42 17.00 23.60
C PHE A 60 -25.21 17.93 23.34
N ILE A 61 -25.06 18.98 24.14
CA ILE A 61 -23.93 19.91 24.06
C ILE A 61 -22.61 19.16 24.38
N LEU A 62 -22.58 18.43 25.50
CA LEU A 62 -21.42 17.63 25.91
C LEU A 62 -21.03 16.60 24.82
N LYS A 63 -22.00 15.86 24.29
CA LYS A 63 -21.75 14.90 23.20
C LYS A 63 -21.19 15.57 21.95
N LYS A 64 -21.65 16.76 21.60
CA LYS A 64 -21.13 17.54 20.48
C LYS A 64 -19.69 18.01 20.74
N ILE A 65 -19.38 18.50 21.92
CA ILE A 65 -18.05 18.96 22.35
C ILE A 65 -17.05 17.78 22.30
N ILE A 66 -17.43 16.60 22.80
CA ILE A 66 -16.57 15.40 22.81
C ILE A 66 -16.31 14.86 21.39
N SER A 67 -17.25 15.05 20.45
CA SER A 67 -17.10 14.57 19.07
C SER A 67 -16.31 15.54 18.15
N ILE A 68 -16.21 16.83 18.48
CA ILE A 68 -15.50 17.84 17.71
C ILE A 68 -14.01 17.51 17.53
N PRO A 69 -13.23 17.11 18.58
CA PRO A 69 -11.80 16.87 18.40
C PRO A 69 -11.48 15.72 17.43
N LYS A 70 -12.32 14.69 17.34
CA LYS A 70 -12.12 13.61 16.37
C LYS A 70 -12.33 14.07 14.94
N SER A 71 -13.34 14.87 14.68
CA SER A 71 -13.64 15.39 13.34
C SER A 71 -12.59 16.40 12.86
N VAL A 72 -12.14 17.29 13.74
CA VAL A 72 -11.08 18.27 13.43
C VAL A 72 -9.76 17.57 13.18
N LYS A 73 -9.39 16.57 14.01
CA LYS A 73 -8.16 15.77 13.80
C LYS A 73 -8.20 15.01 12.47
N ASN A 74 -9.34 14.43 12.11
CA ASN A 74 -9.48 13.72 10.85
C ASN A 74 -9.38 14.67 9.65
N ASN A 75 -10.02 15.82 9.66
CA ASN A 75 -9.91 16.83 8.61
C ASN A 75 -8.50 17.39 8.49
N TYR A 76 -7.82 17.62 9.62
CA TYR A 76 -6.43 18.08 9.62
C TYR A 76 -5.49 17.04 9.00
N ASN A 77 -5.63 15.77 9.39
CA ASN A 77 -4.84 14.68 8.82
C ASN A 77 -5.13 14.46 7.34
N ASN A 78 -6.40 14.52 6.91
CA ASN A 78 -6.77 14.45 5.50
C ASN A 78 -6.17 15.60 4.68
N ASN A 79 -6.22 16.82 5.19
CA ASN A 79 -5.61 17.96 4.51
C ASN A 79 -4.09 17.84 4.40
N LYS A 80 -3.42 17.31 5.44
CA LYS A 80 -1.99 17.00 5.39
C LYS A 80 -1.69 15.92 4.35
N LYS A 81 -2.47 14.85 4.31
CA LYS A 81 -2.32 13.77 3.33
C LYS A 81 -2.46 14.30 1.90
N ILE A 82 -3.52 15.07 1.62
CA ILE A 82 -3.75 15.67 0.29
C ILE A 82 -2.58 16.58 -0.13
N LYS A 83 -2.06 17.38 0.80
CA LYS A 83 -0.90 18.25 0.53
C LYS A 83 0.36 17.42 0.23
N ALA A 84 0.58 16.34 0.97
CA ALA A 84 1.70 15.45 0.77
C ALA A 84 1.58 14.66 -0.55
N ASP A 85 0.40 14.18 -0.92
CA ASP A 85 0.15 13.52 -2.22
C ASP A 85 0.44 14.49 -3.38
N LYS A 86 -0.04 15.74 -3.30
CA LYS A 86 0.29 16.77 -4.29
C LYS A 86 1.78 17.05 -4.37
N ALA A 87 2.48 17.04 -3.24
CA ALA A 87 3.93 17.24 -3.21
C ALA A 87 4.66 16.07 -3.88
N ILE A 88 4.24 14.81 -3.68
CA ILE A 88 4.81 13.65 -4.37
C ILE A 88 4.63 13.77 -5.89
N ILE A 89 3.44 14.14 -6.37
CA ILE A 89 3.20 14.32 -7.80
C ILE A 89 4.15 15.39 -8.38
N LYS A 90 4.31 16.53 -7.69
CA LYS A 90 5.25 17.57 -8.12
C LYS A 90 6.69 17.10 -8.09
N ALA A 91 7.09 16.29 -7.10
CA ALA A 91 8.42 15.73 -7.01
C ALA A 91 8.72 14.77 -8.18
N PHE A 92 7.78 13.87 -8.53
CA PHE A 92 7.92 13.04 -9.72
C PHE A 92 8.00 13.87 -11.00
N SER A 93 7.15 14.88 -11.14
CA SER A 93 7.20 15.79 -12.30
C SER A 93 8.57 16.48 -12.42
N ALA A 94 9.09 17.05 -11.34
CA ALA A 94 10.39 17.68 -11.30
C ALA A 94 11.51 16.67 -11.66
N LYS A 95 11.47 15.47 -11.09
CA LYS A 95 12.43 14.40 -11.41
C LYS A 95 12.41 14.05 -12.90
N TYR A 96 11.22 13.90 -13.52
CA TYR A 96 11.11 13.60 -14.96
C TYR A 96 11.56 14.77 -15.85
N MET A 97 11.53 16.00 -15.36
CA MET A 97 12.12 17.16 -16.03
C MET A 97 13.64 17.29 -15.85
N GLY A 98 14.26 16.40 -15.06
CA GLY A 98 15.69 16.45 -14.75
C GLY A 98 16.06 17.39 -13.60
N GLU A 99 15.05 18.01 -12.94
CA GLU A 99 15.24 18.97 -11.84
C GLU A 99 15.31 18.23 -10.50
N ALA A 100 16.47 17.61 -10.23
CA ALA A 100 16.62 16.74 -9.06
C ALA A 100 16.50 17.48 -7.72
N GLU A 101 17.08 18.69 -7.61
CA GLU A 101 16.99 19.53 -6.41
C GLU A 101 15.51 19.91 -6.12
N LEU A 102 14.78 20.28 -7.16
CA LEU A 102 13.35 20.60 -7.03
C LEU A 102 12.55 19.37 -6.61
N ALA A 103 12.90 18.18 -7.15
CA ALA A 103 12.28 16.92 -6.77
C ALA A 103 12.52 16.59 -5.30
N GLU A 104 13.74 16.79 -4.79
CA GLU A 104 14.10 16.59 -3.39
C GLU A 104 13.32 17.55 -2.48
N ASN A 105 13.26 18.84 -2.83
CA ASN A 105 12.50 19.84 -2.08
C ASN A 105 11.01 19.48 -1.95
N TYR A 106 10.39 18.99 -3.03
CA TYR A 106 9.01 18.51 -2.97
C TYR A 106 8.90 17.19 -2.19
N SER A 107 9.88 16.30 -2.28
CA SER A 107 9.91 15.07 -1.49
C SER A 107 9.93 15.38 0.01
N HIS A 108 10.73 16.35 0.46
CA HIS A 108 10.74 16.80 1.85
C HIS A 108 9.39 17.37 2.32
N LYS A 109 8.64 18.05 1.45
CA LYS A 109 7.27 18.51 1.75
C LYS A 109 6.28 17.36 1.93
N ALA A 110 6.57 16.19 1.40
CA ALA A 110 5.77 14.99 1.52
C ALA A 110 6.11 14.11 2.73
N LYS A 111 6.89 14.58 3.70
CA LYS A 111 7.34 13.82 4.90
C LYS A 111 6.21 13.19 5.71
N PHE A 112 4.98 13.67 5.59
CA PHE A 112 3.81 13.05 6.23
C PHE A 112 3.51 11.64 5.70
N LEU A 113 3.99 11.32 4.49
CA LEU A 113 3.85 10.02 3.84
C LEU A 113 5.13 9.17 3.90
N ASN A 114 6.06 9.48 4.81
CA ASN A 114 7.25 8.65 5.02
C ASN A 114 6.85 7.19 5.21
N ASN A 115 7.64 6.28 4.65
CA ASN A 115 7.41 4.83 4.63
C ASN A 115 6.19 4.37 3.81
N THR A 116 5.50 5.26 3.08
CA THR A 116 4.52 4.78 2.09
C THR A 116 5.24 4.27 0.83
N PRO A 117 4.70 3.23 0.15
CA PRO A 117 5.32 2.66 -1.05
C PRO A 117 5.72 3.69 -2.10
N LEU A 118 4.84 4.67 -2.33
CA LEU A 118 5.05 5.72 -3.33
C LEU A 118 6.17 6.70 -2.93
N LYS A 119 6.25 7.04 -1.64
CA LYS A 119 7.30 7.92 -1.12
C LYS A 119 8.66 7.23 -1.14
N LEU A 120 8.72 5.96 -0.73
CA LEU A 120 9.94 5.15 -0.79
C LEU A 120 10.46 5.02 -2.24
N LEU A 121 9.55 4.80 -3.20
CA LEU A 121 9.90 4.77 -4.61
C LEU A 121 10.51 6.10 -5.06
N LEU A 122 9.88 7.23 -4.72
CA LEU A 122 10.40 8.56 -5.06
C LEU A 122 11.78 8.81 -4.46
N ASP A 123 11.96 8.52 -3.17
CA ASP A 123 13.24 8.74 -2.48
C ASP A 123 14.34 7.83 -3.03
N SER A 124 14.01 6.58 -3.39
CA SER A 124 14.95 5.71 -4.07
C SER A 124 15.42 6.30 -5.41
N GLU A 125 14.50 6.86 -6.19
CA GLU A 125 14.82 7.48 -7.49
C GLU A 125 15.70 8.73 -7.34
N ILE A 126 15.42 9.56 -6.33
CA ILE A 126 16.22 10.76 -6.03
C ILE A 126 17.62 10.35 -5.57
N ASN A 127 17.75 9.40 -4.64
CA ASN A 127 19.04 8.93 -4.15
C ASN A 127 19.88 8.25 -5.25
N ASN A 128 19.23 7.52 -6.16
CA ASN A 128 19.90 6.94 -7.33
C ASN A 128 20.44 8.03 -8.27
N TYR A 129 19.73 9.13 -8.45
CA TYR A 129 20.18 10.25 -9.26
C TYR A 129 21.45 10.92 -8.68
N TYR A 130 21.49 11.11 -7.36
CA TYR A 130 22.65 11.68 -6.67
C TYR A 130 23.81 10.70 -6.44
N GLY A 131 23.69 9.44 -6.84
CA GLY A 131 24.69 8.40 -6.61
C GLY A 131 24.86 8.02 -5.14
N ASN A 132 23.81 8.25 -4.31
CA ASN A 132 23.84 7.88 -2.90
C ASN A 132 23.42 6.40 -2.75
N ASP A 133 24.35 5.49 -3.08
CA ASP A 133 24.06 4.05 -3.16
C ASP A 133 23.54 3.46 -1.85
N ASN A 134 24.04 3.91 -0.69
CA ASN A 134 23.61 3.37 0.59
C ASN A 134 22.12 3.66 0.88
N LYS A 135 21.71 4.92 0.73
CA LYS A 135 20.31 5.32 0.93
C LYS A 135 19.40 4.73 -0.17
N TYR A 136 19.91 4.65 -1.39
CA TYR A 136 19.19 4.00 -2.48
C TYR A 136 18.87 2.54 -2.16
N LEU A 137 19.85 1.76 -1.73
CA LEU A 137 19.66 0.36 -1.35
C LEU A 137 18.77 0.22 -0.12
N GLU A 138 18.90 1.10 0.87
CA GLU A 138 18.03 1.13 2.05
C GLU A 138 16.55 1.27 1.66
N HIS A 139 16.22 2.29 0.86
CA HIS A 139 14.85 2.50 0.39
C HIS A 139 14.33 1.33 -0.44
N LEU A 140 15.16 0.73 -1.30
CA LEU A 140 14.78 -0.45 -2.06
C LEU A 140 14.49 -1.65 -1.15
N ASN A 141 15.27 -1.85 -0.09
CA ASN A 141 15.00 -2.93 0.87
C ASN A 141 13.69 -2.70 1.63
N MET A 142 13.42 -1.46 2.06
CA MET A 142 12.12 -1.12 2.67
C MET A 142 10.94 -1.38 1.72
N MET A 143 11.12 -1.12 0.42
CA MET A 143 10.10 -1.38 -0.60
C MET A 143 9.78 -2.87 -0.81
N LEU A 144 10.65 -3.80 -0.40
CA LEU A 144 10.38 -5.25 -0.45
C LEU A 144 9.23 -5.67 0.47
N GLU A 145 8.96 -4.91 1.53
CA GLU A 145 7.90 -5.18 2.50
C GLU A 145 6.50 -4.80 1.98
N HIS A 146 6.44 -4.01 0.88
CA HIS A 146 5.20 -3.52 0.32
C HIS A 146 4.82 -4.25 -0.97
N PRO A 147 3.67 -4.94 -1.02
CA PRO A 147 3.23 -5.68 -2.22
C PRO A 147 3.20 -4.84 -3.50
N GLU A 148 2.84 -3.54 -3.39
CA GLU A 148 2.72 -2.61 -4.51
C GLU A 148 4.07 -2.29 -5.15
N THR A 149 5.16 -2.29 -4.38
CA THR A 149 6.51 -1.95 -4.84
C THR A 149 7.46 -3.14 -4.88
N LEU A 150 7.03 -4.32 -4.43
CA LEU A 150 7.84 -5.53 -4.37
C LEU A 150 8.56 -5.83 -5.69
N LEU A 151 7.81 -5.89 -6.79
CA LEU A 151 8.39 -6.25 -8.10
C LEU A 151 9.38 -5.20 -8.61
N ILE A 152 9.09 -3.91 -8.43
CA ILE A 152 10.02 -2.85 -8.85
C ILE A 152 11.29 -2.86 -8.00
N SER A 153 11.15 -3.11 -6.68
CA SER A 153 12.30 -3.23 -5.79
C SER A 153 13.19 -4.42 -6.17
N ILE A 154 12.62 -5.62 -6.33
CA ILE A 154 13.36 -6.81 -6.79
C ILE A 154 14.10 -6.51 -8.09
N LYS A 155 13.43 -5.90 -9.08
CA LYS A 155 14.05 -5.55 -10.36
C LYS A 155 15.26 -4.64 -10.18
N LYS A 156 15.10 -3.55 -9.42
CA LYS A 156 16.17 -2.57 -9.20
C LYS A 156 17.34 -3.17 -8.43
N LEU A 157 17.10 -3.87 -7.32
CA LEU A 157 18.12 -4.56 -6.53
C LEU A 157 18.87 -5.60 -7.37
N THR A 158 18.15 -6.46 -8.10
CA THR A 158 18.77 -7.45 -8.99
C THR A 158 19.67 -6.77 -10.02
N THR A 159 19.20 -5.68 -10.66
CA THR A 159 19.99 -4.96 -11.65
C THR A 159 21.24 -4.33 -11.04
N THR A 160 21.13 -3.76 -9.83
CA THR A 160 22.28 -3.18 -9.10
C THR A 160 23.31 -4.26 -8.77
N HIS A 161 22.87 -5.43 -8.26
CA HIS A 161 23.79 -6.53 -7.94
C HIS A 161 24.45 -7.11 -9.20
N ILE A 162 23.74 -7.19 -10.33
CA ILE A 162 24.34 -7.59 -11.63
C ILE A 162 25.42 -6.60 -12.05
N LYS A 163 25.15 -5.29 -11.97
CA LYS A 163 26.15 -4.26 -12.28
C LYS A 163 27.40 -4.38 -11.42
N ASN A 164 27.23 -4.68 -10.14
CA ASN A 164 28.30 -4.88 -9.17
C ASN A 164 28.94 -6.27 -9.24
N LYS A 165 28.61 -7.08 -10.25
CA LYS A 165 29.10 -8.46 -10.45
C LYS A 165 28.80 -9.42 -9.29
N ASN A 166 27.84 -9.09 -8.43
CA ASN A 166 27.42 -9.92 -7.32
C ASN A 166 26.25 -10.81 -7.74
N ILE A 167 26.57 -11.86 -8.52
CA ILE A 167 25.54 -12.71 -9.16
C ILE A 167 24.78 -13.54 -8.12
N ASN A 168 25.43 -14.00 -7.05
CA ASN A 168 24.78 -14.79 -6.00
C ASN A 168 23.67 -13.99 -5.30
N GLU A 169 23.93 -12.73 -4.97
CA GLU A 169 22.95 -11.86 -4.35
C GLU A 169 21.82 -11.49 -5.34
N ALA A 170 22.16 -11.25 -6.60
CA ALA A 170 21.17 -11.06 -7.66
C ALA A 170 20.21 -12.26 -7.79
N LEU A 171 20.74 -13.50 -7.70
CA LEU A 171 19.96 -14.73 -7.69
C LEU A 171 19.06 -14.84 -6.46
N ARG A 172 19.58 -14.51 -5.29
CA ARG A 172 18.80 -14.48 -4.04
C ARG A 172 17.62 -13.52 -4.15
N ILE A 173 17.88 -12.30 -4.57
CA ILE A 173 16.85 -11.27 -4.69
C ILE A 173 15.79 -11.64 -5.74
N ILE A 174 16.19 -12.09 -6.94
CA ILE A 174 15.23 -12.42 -8.01
C ILE A 174 14.39 -13.65 -7.65
N SER A 175 14.89 -14.54 -6.79
CA SER A 175 14.16 -15.72 -6.32
C SER A 175 12.94 -15.36 -5.45
N MET A 176 12.92 -14.17 -4.85
CA MET A 176 11.80 -13.63 -4.08
C MET A 176 10.59 -13.24 -4.96
N SER A 177 10.78 -13.15 -6.29
CA SER A 177 9.70 -12.75 -7.19
C SER A 177 8.55 -13.77 -7.18
N PRO A 178 7.27 -13.32 -7.13
CA PRO A 178 6.12 -14.19 -7.21
C PRO A 178 6.10 -14.98 -8.52
N LYS A 179 5.80 -16.27 -8.45
CA LYS A 179 5.66 -17.15 -9.64
C LYS A 179 4.20 -17.14 -10.12
N SER A 180 3.81 -16.11 -10.84
CA SER A 180 2.43 -15.89 -11.29
C SER A 180 2.37 -15.38 -12.73
N LYS A 181 1.17 -15.44 -13.35
CA LYS A 181 0.94 -14.86 -14.69
C LYS A 181 1.06 -13.32 -14.70
N ASN A 182 0.92 -12.68 -13.55
CA ASN A 182 1.06 -11.23 -13.41
C ASN A 182 2.51 -10.79 -13.23
N THR A 183 3.44 -11.73 -13.01
CA THR A 183 4.87 -11.42 -12.91
C THR A 183 5.42 -11.13 -14.31
N PRO A 184 6.07 -9.97 -14.52
CA PRO A 184 6.63 -9.61 -15.82
C PRO A 184 7.64 -10.64 -16.31
N LYS A 185 7.66 -10.88 -17.62
CA LYS A 185 8.56 -11.86 -18.26
C LYS A 185 10.02 -11.68 -17.92
N TRP A 186 10.45 -10.43 -17.73
CA TRP A 186 11.81 -10.07 -17.37
C TRP A 186 12.35 -10.91 -16.19
N PHE A 187 11.55 -11.12 -15.15
CA PHE A 187 11.98 -11.88 -13.95
C PHE A 187 12.35 -13.32 -14.28
N PHE A 188 11.53 -13.99 -15.10
CA PHE A 188 11.77 -15.37 -15.47
C PHE A 188 13.00 -15.52 -16.37
N TYR A 189 13.18 -14.61 -17.32
CA TYR A 189 14.33 -14.64 -18.24
C TYR A 189 15.62 -14.24 -17.53
N THR A 190 15.60 -13.23 -16.66
CA THR A 190 16.79 -12.85 -15.90
C THR A 190 17.19 -13.95 -14.91
N SER A 191 16.23 -14.60 -14.23
CA SER A 191 16.51 -15.77 -13.40
C SER A 191 17.14 -16.90 -14.19
N LEU A 192 16.67 -17.17 -15.41
CA LEU A 192 17.27 -18.16 -16.31
C LEU A 192 18.71 -17.78 -16.65
N GLN A 193 18.97 -16.54 -17.09
CA GLN A 193 20.30 -16.07 -17.47
C GLN A 193 21.28 -16.15 -16.31
N LEU A 194 20.91 -15.72 -15.12
CA LEU A 194 21.78 -15.75 -13.94
C LEU A 194 22.14 -17.20 -13.52
N ASN A 195 21.17 -18.12 -13.58
CA ASN A 195 21.44 -19.53 -13.29
C ASN A 195 22.35 -20.18 -14.35
N ILE A 196 22.25 -19.78 -15.61
CA ILE A 196 23.18 -20.24 -16.65
C ILE A 196 24.59 -19.73 -16.39
N LEU A 197 24.76 -18.45 -16.02
CA LEU A 197 26.05 -17.86 -15.70
C LEU A 197 26.75 -18.58 -14.53
N GLU A 198 25.99 -18.92 -13.50
CA GLU A 198 26.48 -19.67 -12.33
C GLU A 198 26.54 -21.18 -12.53
N ASN A 199 26.16 -21.69 -13.72
CA ASN A 199 26.13 -23.13 -14.05
C ASN A 199 25.18 -23.97 -13.18
N ASN A 200 24.15 -23.37 -12.66
CA ASN A 200 23.14 -24.01 -11.83
C ASN A 200 22.10 -24.71 -12.71
N TRP A 201 22.46 -25.88 -13.30
CA TRP A 201 21.62 -26.55 -14.32
C TRP A 201 20.29 -27.08 -13.79
N ILE A 202 20.18 -27.44 -12.52
CA ILE A 202 18.91 -27.87 -11.91
C ILE A 202 17.91 -26.71 -11.86
N PRO A 203 18.23 -25.52 -11.33
CA PRO A 203 17.38 -24.34 -11.41
C PRO A 203 17.08 -23.89 -12.83
N VAL A 204 18.00 -24.03 -13.79
CA VAL A 204 17.77 -23.70 -15.21
C VAL A 204 16.54 -24.44 -15.75
N ASN A 205 16.42 -25.75 -15.51
CA ASN A 205 15.26 -26.53 -15.95
C ASN A 205 13.95 -26.03 -15.30
N ASN A 206 14.00 -25.61 -14.05
CA ASN A 206 12.85 -25.03 -13.36
C ASN A 206 12.47 -23.64 -13.94
N CYS A 207 13.47 -22.83 -14.31
CA CYS A 207 13.22 -21.53 -14.99
C CYS A 207 12.52 -21.75 -16.35
N ILE A 208 12.93 -22.74 -17.14
CA ILE A 208 12.27 -23.09 -18.41
C ILE A 208 10.80 -23.50 -18.19
N LYS A 209 10.53 -24.34 -17.18
CA LYS A 209 9.16 -24.70 -16.80
C LYS A 209 8.33 -23.48 -16.40
N ASN A 210 8.90 -22.57 -15.61
CA ASN A 210 8.22 -21.35 -15.20
C ASN A 210 7.94 -20.43 -16.40
N ILE A 211 8.88 -20.26 -17.33
CA ILE A 211 8.68 -19.51 -18.59
C ILE A 211 7.52 -20.12 -19.37
N SER A 212 7.50 -21.43 -19.55
CA SER A 212 6.40 -22.12 -20.25
C SER A 212 5.04 -21.92 -19.56
N LYS A 213 5.01 -21.96 -18.23
CA LYS A 213 3.76 -21.92 -17.43
C LYS A 213 3.20 -20.51 -17.28
N TYR A 214 4.07 -19.52 -17.06
CA TYR A 214 3.66 -18.18 -16.63
C TYR A 214 3.81 -17.11 -17.70
N THR A 215 4.52 -17.43 -18.82
CA THR A 215 4.67 -16.48 -19.93
C THR A 215 3.96 -16.99 -21.16
N LYS A 216 3.47 -16.08 -22.03
CA LYS A 216 2.88 -16.44 -23.33
C LYS A 216 3.96 -16.72 -24.38
N THR A 217 4.96 -17.55 -24.04
CA THR A 217 6.06 -17.89 -24.96
C THR A 217 5.62 -19.04 -25.85
N SER A 218 5.78 -18.89 -27.19
CA SER A 218 5.41 -19.94 -28.15
C SER A 218 6.25 -21.20 -27.95
N HIS A 219 5.70 -22.33 -28.36
CA HIS A 219 6.39 -23.61 -28.28
C HIS A 219 7.71 -23.62 -29.08
N THR A 220 7.71 -22.97 -30.25
CA THR A 220 8.93 -22.80 -31.08
C THR A 220 10.00 -21.98 -30.39
N ALA A 221 9.60 -20.85 -29.73
CA ALA A 221 10.55 -20.05 -28.98
C ALA A 221 11.12 -20.81 -27.77
N LEU A 222 10.31 -21.61 -27.06
CA LEU A 222 10.79 -22.48 -25.99
C LEU A 222 11.79 -23.53 -26.47
N LYS A 223 11.54 -24.15 -27.61
CA LYS A 223 12.49 -25.09 -28.23
C LYS A 223 13.81 -24.40 -28.58
N LEU A 224 13.76 -23.19 -29.11
CA LEU A 224 14.95 -22.41 -29.43
C LEU A 224 15.74 -22.03 -28.17
N ILE A 225 15.05 -21.63 -27.06
CA ILE A 225 15.70 -21.36 -25.79
C ILE A 225 16.43 -22.60 -25.26
N LYS A 226 15.78 -23.77 -25.28
CA LYS A 226 16.40 -25.05 -24.90
C LYS A 226 17.61 -25.36 -25.73
N SER A 227 17.50 -25.23 -27.07
CA SER A 227 18.61 -25.45 -28.00
C SER A 227 19.82 -24.57 -27.68
N ARG A 228 19.62 -23.28 -27.45
CA ARG A 228 20.69 -22.36 -27.04
C ARG A 228 21.36 -22.75 -25.73
N ILE A 229 20.58 -23.20 -24.75
CA ILE A 229 21.09 -23.63 -23.46
C ILE A 229 21.97 -24.88 -23.60
N PHE A 230 21.52 -25.89 -24.35
CA PHE A 230 22.30 -27.08 -24.61
C PHE A 230 23.60 -26.77 -25.35
N LEU A 231 23.55 -25.90 -26.37
CA LEU A 231 24.76 -25.48 -27.06
C LEU A 231 25.71 -24.72 -26.11
N TYR A 232 25.22 -23.79 -25.29
CA TYR A 232 26.05 -23.09 -24.34
C TYR A 232 26.72 -24.07 -23.36
N LYS A 233 25.96 -25.05 -22.87
CA LYS A 233 26.48 -26.08 -21.95
C LYS A 233 27.57 -26.91 -22.63
N ALA A 234 27.35 -27.33 -23.89
CA ALA A 234 28.32 -28.12 -24.68
C ALA A 234 29.63 -27.38 -24.92
N LEU A 235 29.58 -26.04 -25.19
CA LEU A 235 30.74 -25.23 -25.52
C LEU A 235 31.48 -24.63 -24.34
N LYS A 236 30.95 -24.78 -23.12
CA LYS A 236 31.52 -24.17 -21.95
C LYS A 236 32.92 -24.71 -21.61
N GLU A 237 33.10 -26.00 -21.74
CA GLU A 237 34.39 -26.65 -21.55
C GLU A 237 35.15 -26.60 -22.87
N ARG A 238 35.95 -25.54 -23.09
CA ARG A 238 36.68 -25.29 -24.35
C ARG A 238 37.51 -26.46 -24.85
N ASN A 239 37.99 -27.30 -23.93
CA ASN A 239 38.84 -28.44 -24.27
C ASN A 239 38.11 -29.77 -24.38
N ASN A 240 36.83 -29.85 -24.03
CA ASN A 240 36.05 -31.08 -24.09
C ASN A 240 34.60 -30.78 -24.47
N ILE A 241 34.34 -30.68 -25.77
CA ILE A 241 33.01 -30.37 -26.30
C ILE A 241 32.10 -31.57 -26.05
N ASP A 242 30.99 -31.37 -25.34
CA ASP A 242 29.99 -32.42 -25.14
C ASP A 242 29.06 -32.55 -26.37
N PHE A 243 29.41 -33.46 -27.28
CA PHE A 243 28.62 -33.72 -28.48
C PHE A 243 27.20 -34.18 -28.19
N LYS A 244 26.94 -34.83 -27.03
CA LYS A 244 25.60 -35.23 -26.62
C LYS A 244 24.70 -34.01 -26.40
N ASP A 245 25.22 -32.96 -25.78
CA ASP A 245 24.48 -31.70 -25.61
C ASP A 245 24.31 -30.94 -26.91
N ILE A 246 25.25 -31.07 -27.88
CA ILE A 246 25.05 -30.55 -29.26
C ILE A 246 23.90 -31.30 -29.97
N ASP A 247 23.83 -32.60 -29.87
CA ASP A 247 22.72 -33.40 -30.45
C ASP A 247 21.38 -33.05 -29.75
N ASN A 248 21.37 -32.86 -28.46
CA ASN A 248 20.20 -32.36 -27.71
C ASN A 248 19.78 -30.96 -28.17
N SER A 249 20.73 -30.09 -28.48
CA SER A 249 20.46 -28.77 -29.04
C SER A 249 19.73 -28.90 -30.40
N LEU A 250 20.24 -29.69 -31.33
CA LEU A 250 19.66 -29.92 -32.66
C LEU A 250 18.32 -30.67 -32.60
N LYS A 251 18.13 -31.57 -31.62
CA LYS A 251 16.85 -32.24 -31.39
C LYS A 251 15.74 -31.24 -31.00
N ASN A 252 16.08 -30.19 -30.29
CA ASN A 252 15.12 -29.15 -29.92
C ASN A 252 14.85 -28.17 -31.06
N ALA A 253 15.87 -27.80 -31.85
CA ALA A 253 15.76 -26.91 -33.00
C ALA A 253 16.71 -27.37 -34.12
N PRO A 254 16.24 -28.23 -35.06
CA PRO A 254 17.07 -28.81 -36.11
C PRO A 254 17.72 -27.78 -37.04
N THR A 255 17.09 -26.63 -37.22
CA THR A 255 17.58 -25.53 -38.08
C THR A 255 18.40 -24.49 -37.32
N PHE A 256 18.82 -24.77 -36.09
CA PHE A 256 19.60 -23.82 -35.31
C PHE A 256 21.04 -23.76 -35.79
N ALA A 257 21.32 -22.85 -36.72
CA ALA A 257 22.61 -22.72 -37.41
C ALA A 257 23.84 -22.78 -36.48
N PRO A 258 23.88 -22.09 -35.31
CA PRO A 258 25.05 -22.19 -34.41
C PRO A 258 25.34 -23.61 -33.94
N ALA A 259 24.33 -24.46 -33.73
CA ALA A 259 24.56 -25.84 -33.29
C ALA A 259 24.98 -26.76 -34.46
N ILE A 260 24.55 -26.44 -35.68
CA ILE A 260 24.91 -27.19 -36.91
C ILE A 260 26.42 -27.08 -37.19
N VAL A 261 27.00 -25.90 -36.91
CA VAL A 261 28.44 -25.66 -37.16
C VAL A 261 29.35 -26.50 -36.26
N PHE A 262 28.87 -26.92 -35.08
CA PHE A 262 29.66 -27.74 -34.15
C PHE A 262 29.37 -29.24 -34.22
N LYS A 263 28.46 -29.68 -35.09
CA LYS A 263 28.19 -31.09 -35.34
C LYS A 263 29.14 -31.64 -36.39
#